data_d3ffd864db7db093ece076c30aa98e2c
#
_entry.id   d3ffd864db7db093ece076c30aa98e2c
#
_cell.length_a   1.000
_cell.length_b   1.000
_cell.length_c   1.000
_cell.angle_alpha   90.00
_cell.angle_beta   90.00
_cell.angle_gamma   90.00
#
_symmetry.space_group_name_H-M   'P 1'
#
loop_
_entity.id
_entity.type
_entity.pdbx_description
1 polymer ?
#
loop_
_entity_poly.entity_id
_entity_poly.type
_entity_poly.pdbx_seq_one_letter_code
_entity_poly.pdbx_strand_id
1 'polypeptide(L)'
;MTTFDDTQNQKKIDDLKIQEAEDLARILSSRYSIPYVDMMNISINTDALKLIDESVAKEAKIAGFQLTGKKLSVVILTPSNPKLDQVLNDLKERGYTITLNIGSERGLEKSWARYAEISKSVETKAGLVDISKELLTEILSRTKDVKDVQVQIKELTENNKTQGVSRILEIVLGGALATSASDIHMEPQEESVRLRYRLDGILHDIDFLSNNVYKLIVSRIKLISALKLNMKKGAQDGRFTIATNQKEIEVRTSVLPGVYGETIVMRLLDPDSISINLEDMGIEEKLLKIFNDEIKKPNGLILTTGPTGSGKTTTLYAFLRKVNDNETKIITIEDPVEYHMKGLSQTQTNEDSGYTFLEGLRSALRQDPDIIMVGEIRDTETAKIAINSALTGHLVFSTLHTNDAAGAIPRLVDLGVNPKIIGSALTLTIAQRLVRQLCQQCKKETTPKEDETKIINIVSKLINEKRPDINLPDGGKIWMAGDGCPACHGVGYKGRTGVFEAIMVDSEVNKVITDRVNALDIKSASKKQGILDMREHGILKVLQGITSMEELARVVELVVADEGY
;
A
#
# COMPACT_ATOMS: atom_id res chain seq x y z
N MET A 1 57.15 -15.42 31.93
CA MET A 1 56.62 -14.53 33.01
C MET A 1 56.90 -13.07 32.66
N THR A 2 56.49 -12.58 31.47
CA THR A 2 56.80 -11.21 30.97
C THR A 2 55.64 -10.58 30.21
N THR A 3 54.42 -11.14 30.26
CA THR A 3 53.30 -10.65 29.46
C THR A 3 52.23 -9.86 30.24
N PHE A 4 52.27 -9.81 31.56
CA PHE A 4 51.29 -9.09 32.41
C PHE A 4 51.72 -7.62 32.71
N ASP A 5 53.02 -7.34 32.71
CA ASP A 5 53.57 -6.00 33.03
C ASP A 5 53.50 -5.07 31.82
N ASP A 6 53.66 -5.57 30.59
CA ASP A 6 53.59 -4.78 29.38
C ASP A 6 52.19 -4.26 29.07
N THR A 7 51.14 -5.03 29.39
CA THR A 7 49.74 -4.62 29.18
C THR A 7 49.28 -3.53 30.18
N GLN A 8 49.79 -3.54 31.42
CA GLN A 8 49.49 -2.49 32.40
C GLN A 8 50.26 -1.20 32.09
N ASN A 9 51.50 -1.29 31.63
CA ASN A 9 52.25 -0.11 31.20
C ASN A 9 51.69 0.51 29.93
N GLN A 10 51.25 -0.29 28.96
CA GLN A 10 50.59 0.22 27.77
C GLN A 10 49.27 0.94 28.11
N LYS A 11 48.43 0.40 28.99
CA LYS A 11 47.22 1.10 29.47
C LYS A 11 47.52 2.43 30.14
N LYS A 12 48.54 2.50 30.99
CA LYS A 12 48.94 3.75 31.64
C LYS A 12 49.45 4.79 30.66
N ILE A 13 50.17 4.38 29.62
CA ILE A 13 50.65 5.27 28.54
C ILE A 13 49.47 5.81 27.73
N ASP A 14 48.49 4.95 27.43
CA ASP A 14 47.29 5.36 26.68
C ASP A 14 46.38 6.31 27.53
N ASP A 15 46.26 6.05 28.85
CA ASP A 15 45.53 6.95 29.75
C ASP A 15 46.20 8.33 29.87
N LEU A 16 47.54 8.40 29.94
CA LEU A 16 48.28 9.63 29.95
C LEU A 16 48.11 10.44 28.63
N LYS A 17 48.18 9.78 27.49
CA LYS A 17 47.93 10.41 26.18
C LYS A 17 46.53 11.00 26.06
N ILE A 18 45.52 10.29 26.63
CA ILE A 18 44.13 10.75 26.68
C ILE A 18 44.05 12.03 27.53
N GLN A 19 44.71 12.05 28.69
CA GLN A 19 44.69 13.19 29.59
C GLN A 19 45.41 14.41 28.96
N GLU A 20 46.54 14.21 28.33
CA GLU A 20 47.26 15.26 27.58
C GLU A 20 46.40 15.86 26.44
N ALA A 21 45.67 15.05 25.67
CA ALA A 21 44.81 15.52 24.60
C ALA A 21 43.63 16.37 25.10
N GLU A 22 43.03 15.99 26.24
CA GLU A 22 41.95 16.75 26.88
C GLU A 22 42.45 18.06 27.49
N ASP A 23 43.64 18.05 28.13
CA ASP A 23 44.26 19.25 28.69
C ASP A 23 44.65 20.23 27.61
N LEU A 24 45.15 19.74 26.46
CA LEU A 24 45.44 20.58 25.30
C LEU A 24 44.16 21.27 24.76
N ALA A 25 43.04 20.52 24.66
CA ALA A 25 41.77 21.07 24.23
C ALA A 25 41.28 22.18 25.18
N ARG A 26 41.46 22.03 26.50
CA ARG A 26 41.12 23.06 27.52
C ARG A 26 42.03 24.31 27.40
N ILE A 27 43.31 24.14 27.13
CA ILE A 27 44.26 25.24 26.89
C ILE A 27 43.83 26.02 25.65
N LEU A 28 43.49 25.31 24.55
CA LEU A 28 43.04 25.94 23.31
C LEU A 28 41.70 26.68 23.51
N SER A 29 40.77 26.09 24.27
CA SER A 29 39.49 26.72 24.68
C SER A 29 39.73 28.07 25.34
N SER A 30 40.65 28.11 26.32
CA SER A 30 40.99 29.35 27.05
C SER A 30 41.68 30.35 26.14
N ARG A 31 42.58 29.91 25.25
CA ARG A 31 43.34 30.76 24.35
C ARG A 31 42.46 31.46 23.30
N TYR A 32 41.47 30.73 22.75
CA TYR A 32 40.59 31.24 21.70
C TYR A 32 39.23 31.76 22.23
N SER A 33 39.00 31.69 23.52
CA SER A 33 37.72 32.09 24.16
C SER A 33 36.52 31.36 23.56
N ILE A 34 36.69 30.09 23.20
CA ILE A 34 35.65 29.20 22.68
C ILE A 34 35.38 28.14 23.76
N PRO A 35 34.09 27.84 24.13
CA PRO A 35 33.79 26.87 25.17
C PRO A 35 34.38 25.46 24.87
N TYR A 36 34.93 24.84 25.90
CA TYR A 36 35.35 23.44 25.87
C TYR A 36 34.16 22.50 26.00
N VAL A 37 34.21 21.39 25.26
CA VAL A 37 33.19 20.34 25.33
C VAL A 37 33.86 18.95 25.41
N ASP A 38 33.48 18.15 26.41
CA ASP A 38 33.89 16.76 26.52
C ASP A 38 32.97 15.84 25.73
N MET A 39 33.39 15.50 24.52
CA MET A 39 32.63 14.64 23.61
C MET A 39 32.50 13.20 24.06
N MET A 40 33.34 12.76 25.03
CA MET A 40 33.26 11.40 25.57
C MET A 40 31.98 11.19 26.38
N ASN A 41 31.47 12.25 27.02
CA ASN A 41 30.30 12.23 27.90
C ASN A 41 29.03 12.79 27.25
N ILE A 42 29.08 13.24 25.99
CA ILE A 42 27.93 13.78 25.28
C ILE A 42 27.36 12.79 24.27
N SER A 43 26.03 12.75 24.21
CA SER A 43 25.31 12.02 23.16
C SER A 43 25.35 12.82 21.87
N ILE A 44 25.83 12.21 20.80
CA ILE A 44 25.97 12.84 19.48
C ILE A 44 24.66 12.65 18.70
N ASN A 45 24.07 13.76 18.30
CA ASN A 45 22.91 13.78 17.43
C ASN A 45 23.35 13.51 15.97
N THR A 46 22.89 12.40 15.40
CA THR A 46 23.21 12.01 14.02
C THR A 46 22.71 13.01 12.98
N ASP A 47 21.61 13.74 13.25
CA ASP A 47 21.09 14.77 12.34
C ASP A 47 22.00 16.02 12.32
N ALA A 48 22.62 16.34 13.44
CA ALA A 48 23.65 17.38 13.48
C ALA A 48 24.91 16.97 12.71
N LEU A 49 25.28 15.68 12.80
CA LEU A 49 26.44 15.13 12.15
C LEU A 49 26.28 15.08 10.61
N LYS A 50 25.09 14.72 10.12
CA LYS A 50 24.75 14.67 8.68
C LYS A 50 24.88 16.01 7.94
N LEU A 51 24.83 17.13 8.64
CA LEU A 51 24.91 18.45 7.99
C LEU A 51 26.27 18.74 7.38
N ILE A 52 27.29 17.96 7.74
CA ILE A 52 28.66 18.06 7.23
C ILE A 52 29.06 16.69 6.72
N ASP A 53 29.50 16.59 5.47
CA ASP A 53 29.97 15.33 4.90
C ASP A 53 31.18 14.77 5.64
N GLU A 54 31.28 13.43 5.78
CA GLU A 54 32.34 12.76 6.54
C GLU A 54 33.75 13.17 6.08
N SER A 55 33.97 13.23 4.76
CA SER A 55 35.27 13.64 4.18
C SER A 55 35.61 15.08 4.58
N VAL A 56 34.65 15.99 4.43
CA VAL A 56 34.79 17.41 4.77
C VAL A 56 34.98 17.60 6.28
N ALA A 57 34.20 16.85 7.10
CA ALA A 57 34.30 16.91 8.55
C ALA A 57 35.65 16.48 9.09
N LYS A 58 36.25 15.41 8.51
CA LYS A 58 37.60 14.94 8.87
C LYS A 58 38.69 15.91 8.41
N GLU A 59 38.53 16.48 7.25
CA GLU A 59 39.48 17.42 6.67
C GLU A 59 39.50 18.77 7.38
N ALA A 60 38.32 19.30 7.71
CA ALA A 60 38.16 20.54 8.46
C ALA A 60 38.31 20.36 9.99
N LYS A 61 38.49 19.12 10.49
CA LYS A 61 38.55 18.76 11.91
C LYS A 61 37.36 19.31 12.71
N ILE A 62 36.13 19.06 12.20
CA ILE A 62 34.86 19.51 12.76
C ILE A 62 33.87 18.36 12.88
N ALA A 63 32.95 18.43 13.84
CA ALA A 63 31.78 17.53 13.89
C ALA A 63 30.57 18.26 14.48
N GLY A 64 29.39 18.10 13.88
CA GLY A 64 28.12 18.52 14.47
C GLY A 64 27.68 17.51 15.53
N PHE A 65 27.30 17.97 16.74
CA PHE A 65 26.91 17.04 17.79
C PHE A 65 25.52 17.31 18.39
N GLN A 66 24.97 18.51 18.22
CA GLN A 66 23.64 18.85 18.69
C GLN A 66 22.93 19.77 17.71
N LEU A 67 21.65 19.47 17.40
CA LEU A 67 20.79 20.28 16.54
C LEU A 67 19.47 20.54 17.26
N THR A 68 19.07 21.82 17.37
CA THR A 68 17.79 22.23 17.96
C THR A 68 17.14 23.29 17.04
N GLY A 69 16.23 22.85 16.18
CA GLY A 69 15.71 23.68 15.10
C GLY A 69 16.82 24.09 14.15
N LYS A 70 17.09 25.39 14.00
CA LYS A 70 18.21 25.92 13.19
C LYS A 70 19.49 26.24 13.99
N LYS A 71 19.54 25.90 15.28
CA LYS A 71 20.73 26.07 16.10
C LYS A 71 21.57 24.80 16.08
N LEU A 72 22.77 24.88 15.50
CA LEU A 72 23.72 23.78 15.37
C LEU A 72 24.92 24.01 16.30
N SER A 73 25.17 23.07 17.22
CA SER A 73 26.41 23.04 18.01
C SER A 73 27.44 22.16 17.33
N VAL A 74 28.61 22.69 17.09
CA VAL A 74 29.73 21.97 16.46
C VAL A 74 30.94 21.93 17.39
N VAL A 75 31.69 20.85 17.33
CA VAL A 75 32.99 20.71 17.99
C VAL A 75 34.08 20.78 16.95
N ILE A 76 35.15 21.52 17.23
CA ILE A 76 36.34 21.69 16.40
C ILE A 76 37.59 21.35 17.18
N LEU A 77 38.67 20.95 16.50
CA LEU A 77 39.95 20.72 17.15
C LEU A 77 40.69 22.03 17.39
N THR A 78 40.70 22.92 16.37
CA THR A 78 41.36 24.25 16.42
C THR A 78 40.71 25.20 15.43
N PRO A 79 40.55 26.48 15.79
CA PRO A 79 40.04 27.50 14.87
C PRO A 79 40.96 27.82 13.69
N SER A 80 42.23 27.42 13.73
CA SER A 80 43.25 27.75 12.71
C SER A 80 43.22 26.82 11.48
N ASN A 81 42.27 25.90 11.38
CA ASN A 81 42.16 25.05 10.20
C ASN A 81 41.62 25.87 9.01
N PRO A 82 42.36 25.96 7.87
CA PRO A 82 41.97 26.82 6.74
C PRO A 82 40.67 26.39 6.04
N LYS A 83 40.24 25.14 6.22
CA LYS A 83 38.96 24.62 5.66
C LYS A 83 37.75 24.85 6.55
N LEU A 84 37.97 25.23 7.81
CA LEU A 84 36.88 25.45 8.77
C LEU A 84 35.96 26.58 8.35
N ASP A 85 36.51 27.71 7.93
CA ASP A 85 35.72 28.89 7.55
C ASP A 85 34.80 28.60 6.36
N GLN A 86 35.25 27.80 5.42
CA GLN A 86 34.42 27.37 4.28
C GLN A 86 33.20 26.56 4.73
N VAL A 87 33.41 25.60 5.62
CA VAL A 87 32.32 24.77 6.18
C VAL A 87 31.34 25.61 7.00
N LEU A 88 31.84 26.52 7.81
CA LEU A 88 30.99 27.39 8.64
C LEU A 88 30.17 28.37 7.80
N ASN A 89 30.74 28.88 6.69
CA ASN A 89 30.00 29.76 5.77
C ASN A 89 28.90 29.00 5.02
N ASP A 90 29.17 27.80 4.51
CA ASP A 90 28.17 26.95 3.86
C ASP A 90 26.99 26.68 4.82
N LEU A 91 27.27 26.32 6.07
CA LEU A 91 26.23 26.08 7.07
C LEU A 91 25.42 27.34 7.38
N LYS A 92 26.05 28.53 7.41
CA LYS A 92 25.35 29.81 7.60
C LYS A 92 24.48 30.18 6.39
N GLU A 93 24.95 29.97 5.17
CA GLU A 93 24.17 30.19 3.94
C GLU A 93 22.93 29.27 3.90
N ARG A 94 23.04 28.06 4.43
CA ARG A 94 21.91 27.13 4.63
C ARG A 94 20.96 27.53 5.77
N GLY A 95 21.25 28.66 6.45
CA GLY A 95 20.40 29.28 7.47
C GLY A 95 20.56 28.70 8.88
N TYR A 96 21.68 28.04 9.19
CA TYR A 96 21.98 27.56 10.53
C TYR A 96 22.70 28.61 11.39
N THR A 97 22.29 28.72 12.66
CA THR A 97 23.03 29.49 13.68
C THR A 97 24.01 28.54 14.37
N ILE A 98 25.31 28.82 14.26
CA ILE A 98 26.36 27.89 14.69
C ILE A 98 26.90 28.32 16.06
N THR A 99 26.98 27.37 16.98
CA THR A 99 27.69 27.49 18.25
C THR A 99 28.96 26.65 18.19
N LEU A 100 30.14 27.33 18.25
CA LEU A 100 31.43 26.65 18.23
C LEU A 100 31.84 26.18 19.62
N ASN A 101 32.41 24.97 19.68
CA ASN A 101 33.03 24.41 20.88
C ASN A 101 34.39 23.79 20.50
N ILE A 102 35.32 23.75 21.42
CA ILE A 102 36.59 23.03 21.25
C ILE A 102 36.53 21.70 21.98
N GLY A 103 37.01 20.65 21.33
CA GLY A 103 37.13 19.31 21.92
C GLY A 103 38.42 18.62 21.57
N SER A 104 38.69 17.50 22.19
CA SER A 104 39.87 16.68 21.92
C SER A 104 39.79 15.95 20.59
N GLU A 105 40.94 15.56 20.02
CA GLU A 105 40.97 14.76 18.77
C GLU A 105 40.21 13.43 18.94
N ARG A 106 40.33 12.78 20.08
CA ARG A 106 39.60 11.56 20.41
C ARG A 106 38.08 11.78 20.44
N GLY A 107 37.64 12.95 20.94
CA GLY A 107 36.23 13.33 20.93
C GLY A 107 35.68 13.50 19.52
N LEU A 108 36.50 14.05 18.60
CA LEU A 108 36.18 14.13 17.18
C LEU A 108 36.15 12.74 16.53
N GLU A 109 37.12 11.87 16.81
CA GLU A 109 37.15 10.50 16.29
C GLU A 109 35.92 9.70 16.74
N LYS A 110 35.51 9.83 18.02
CA LYS A 110 34.25 9.24 18.50
C LYS A 110 33.04 9.77 17.73
N SER A 111 33.03 11.07 17.43
CA SER A 111 31.97 11.68 16.64
C SER A 111 31.97 11.18 15.21
N TRP A 112 33.13 11.08 14.57
CA TRP A 112 33.27 10.57 13.20
C TRP A 112 32.98 9.08 13.09
N ALA A 113 33.27 8.26 14.10
CA ALA A 113 32.90 6.86 14.12
C ALA A 113 31.39 6.64 13.96
N ARG A 114 30.59 7.63 14.37
CA ARG A 114 29.14 7.59 14.20
C ARG A 114 28.65 7.87 12.77
N TYR A 115 29.52 8.33 11.86
CA TYR A 115 29.17 8.39 10.43
C TYR A 115 28.89 6.99 9.86
N ALA A 116 29.53 5.96 10.41
CA ALA A 116 29.21 4.57 10.03
C ALA A 116 27.79 4.14 10.44
N GLU A 117 27.20 4.81 11.41
CA GLU A 117 25.80 4.59 11.83
C GLU A 117 24.80 5.42 11.01
N ILE A 118 25.29 6.41 10.25
CA ILE A 118 24.47 7.20 9.37
C ILE A 118 24.20 6.34 8.14
N SER A 119 22.96 5.90 8.00
CA SER A 119 22.48 5.23 6.78
C SER A 119 22.84 6.12 5.57
N LYS A 120 23.41 5.54 4.50
CA LYS A 120 23.68 6.22 3.23
C LYS A 120 22.38 6.62 2.47
N SER A 121 21.22 6.47 3.09
CA SER A 121 19.96 6.98 2.56
C SER A 121 19.99 8.51 2.60
N VAL A 122 20.11 9.12 1.44
CA VAL A 122 19.99 10.57 1.26
C VAL A 122 18.53 10.95 1.56
N GLU A 123 18.27 11.61 2.69
CA GLU A 123 16.97 12.23 2.95
C GLU A 123 16.80 13.45 2.04
N THR A 124 16.36 13.20 0.83
CA THR A 124 15.90 14.24 -0.07
C THR A 124 14.41 14.48 0.16
N LYS A 125 14.07 15.55 0.87
CA LYS A 125 12.72 16.04 1.25
C LYS A 125 12.02 15.18 2.31
N ALA A 126 11.40 15.84 3.29
CA ALA A 126 10.53 15.19 4.28
C ALA A 126 9.48 14.34 3.55
N GLY A 127 9.43 13.03 3.85
CA GLY A 127 8.49 12.09 3.24
C GLY A 127 9.04 11.23 2.10
N LEU A 128 10.32 11.34 1.74
CA LEU A 128 10.96 10.47 0.76
C LEU A 128 11.93 9.50 1.44
N VAL A 129 11.74 8.20 1.27
CA VAL A 129 12.73 7.18 1.62
C VAL A 129 13.44 6.78 0.35
N ASP A 130 14.67 7.20 0.20
CA ASP A 130 15.54 6.70 -0.84
C ASP A 130 16.18 5.39 -0.35
N ILE A 131 15.60 4.27 -0.75
CA ILE A 131 16.27 2.98 -0.67
C ILE A 131 17.31 3.01 -1.79
N SER A 132 18.61 2.98 -1.44
CA SER A 132 19.64 3.06 -2.45
C SER A 132 19.40 2.02 -3.56
N LYS A 133 19.61 2.43 -4.80
CA LYS A 133 19.33 1.61 -5.99
C LYS A 133 20.03 0.24 -5.92
N GLU A 134 21.27 0.28 -5.45
CA GLU A 134 22.11 -0.91 -5.28
C GLU A 134 21.52 -1.85 -4.25
N LEU A 135 21.02 -1.31 -3.14
CA LEU A 135 20.41 -2.07 -2.07
C LEU A 135 19.08 -2.72 -2.48
N LEU A 136 18.22 -1.96 -3.14
CA LEU A 136 16.96 -2.52 -3.64
C LEU A 136 17.22 -3.64 -4.65
N THR A 137 18.19 -3.43 -5.56
CA THR A 137 18.60 -4.45 -6.54
C THR A 137 19.17 -5.69 -5.84
N GLU A 138 19.98 -5.52 -4.80
CA GLU A 138 20.49 -6.62 -3.98
C GLU A 138 19.34 -7.40 -3.32
N ILE A 139 18.42 -6.72 -2.64
CA ILE A 139 17.26 -7.35 -1.98
C ILE A 139 16.39 -8.09 -3.01
N LEU A 140 16.05 -7.42 -4.13
CA LEU A 140 15.25 -8.02 -5.20
C LEU A 140 15.92 -9.27 -5.78
N SER A 141 17.24 -9.26 -5.94
CA SER A 141 17.99 -10.42 -6.47
C SER A 141 18.06 -11.60 -5.49
N ARG A 142 18.08 -11.31 -4.18
CA ARG A 142 18.16 -12.31 -3.11
C ARG A 142 16.80 -12.82 -2.64
N THR A 143 15.70 -12.13 -2.96
CA THR A 143 14.35 -12.47 -2.52
C THR A 143 13.58 -13.14 -3.66
N LYS A 144 13.49 -14.47 -3.61
CA LYS A 144 12.69 -15.28 -4.56
C LYS A 144 11.37 -15.71 -3.95
N ASP A 145 11.36 -15.92 -2.63
CA ASP A 145 10.14 -16.26 -1.90
C ASP A 145 10.08 -15.52 -0.54
N VAL A 146 8.99 -15.76 0.18
CA VAL A 146 8.73 -15.17 1.51
C VAL A 146 9.78 -15.59 2.54
N LYS A 147 10.32 -16.81 2.43
CA LYS A 147 11.31 -17.35 3.37
C LYS A 147 12.67 -16.67 3.23
N ASP A 148 13.01 -16.21 2.03
CA ASP A 148 14.26 -15.47 1.81
C ASP A 148 14.27 -14.15 2.59
N VAL A 149 13.11 -13.49 2.74
CA VAL A 149 12.98 -12.29 3.57
C VAL A 149 13.28 -12.60 5.03
N GLN A 150 12.74 -13.70 5.53
CA GLN A 150 13.01 -14.17 6.90
C GLN A 150 14.50 -14.43 7.13
N VAL A 151 15.16 -15.12 6.20
CA VAL A 151 16.60 -15.39 6.29
C VAL A 151 17.40 -14.10 6.35
N GLN A 152 17.11 -13.13 5.47
CA GLN A 152 17.79 -11.83 5.44
C GLN A 152 17.59 -11.03 6.73
N ILE A 153 16.40 -11.07 7.35
CA ILE A 153 16.14 -10.42 8.65
C ILE A 153 16.96 -11.11 9.75
N LYS A 154 16.99 -12.44 9.79
CA LYS A 154 17.74 -13.21 10.80
C LYS A 154 19.24 -12.96 10.70
N GLU A 155 19.82 -12.95 9.51
CA GLU A 155 21.24 -12.63 9.29
C GLU A 155 21.65 -11.28 9.92
N LEU A 156 20.74 -10.30 9.93
CA LEU A 156 21.01 -8.99 10.55
C LEU A 156 20.80 -8.98 12.06
N THR A 157 19.82 -9.72 12.57
CA THR A 157 19.50 -9.75 14.01
C THR A 157 20.52 -10.56 14.81
N GLU A 158 21.09 -11.63 14.23
CA GLU A 158 22.08 -12.49 14.88
C GLU A 158 23.48 -11.85 14.93
N ASN A 159 23.84 -11.01 13.97
CA ASN A 159 25.17 -10.38 13.89
C ASN A 159 25.38 -9.19 14.84
N ASN A 160 24.49 -8.93 15.80
CA ASN A 160 24.61 -7.96 16.94
C ASN A 160 25.22 -6.59 16.61
N LYS A 161 25.09 -6.09 15.37
CA LYS A 161 25.56 -4.76 14.99
C LYS A 161 24.41 -3.77 15.06
N THR A 162 24.55 -2.75 15.88
CA THR A 162 23.65 -1.59 16.04
C THR A 162 23.29 -0.86 14.72
N GLN A 163 23.90 -1.22 13.61
CA GLN A 163 23.60 -0.74 12.26
C GLN A 163 22.30 -1.31 11.65
N GLY A 164 21.59 -2.20 12.37
CA GLY A 164 20.58 -3.09 11.80
C GLY A 164 19.20 -2.50 11.54
N VAL A 165 18.75 -1.46 12.26
CA VAL A 165 17.31 -1.09 12.25
C VAL A 165 16.85 -0.49 10.92
N SER A 166 17.61 0.45 10.37
CA SER A 166 17.30 1.01 9.04
C SER A 166 17.38 -0.08 7.99
N ARG A 167 18.38 -0.96 8.08
CA ARG A 167 18.55 -2.08 7.15
C ARG A 167 17.43 -3.12 7.26
N ILE A 168 16.93 -3.41 8.47
CA ILE A 168 15.77 -4.30 8.66
C ILE A 168 14.53 -3.68 7.98
N LEU A 169 14.27 -2.39 8.17
CA LEU A 169 13.14 -1.72 7.51
C LEU A 169 13.29 -1.74 5.97
N GLU A 170 14.49 -1.51 5.46
CA GLU A 170 14.79 -1.59 4.02
C GLU A 170 14.54 -3.01 3.47
N ILE A 171 14.95 -4.07 4.19
CA ILE A 171 14.66 -5.47 3.82
C ILE A 171 13.17 -5.75 3.88
N VAL A 172 12.47 -5.26 4.89
CA VAL A 172 11.01 -5.43 5.01
C VAL A 172 10.29 -4.75 3.85
N LEU A 173 10.66 -3.52 3.50
CA LEU A 173 10.06 -2.80 2.38
C LEU A 173 10.45 -3.43 1.03
N GLY A 174 11.73 -3.71 0.83
CA GLY A 174 12.24 -4.33 -0.40
C GLY A 174 11.71 -5.76 -0.61
N GLY A 175 11.59 -6.55 0.46
CA GLY A 175 10.99 -7.88 0.43
C GLY A 175 9.51 -7.85 0.08
N ALA A 176 8.77 -6.86 0.61
CA ALA A 176 7.37 -6.66 0.25
C ALA A 176 7.20 -6.29 -1.24
N LEU A 177 8.08 -5.44 -1.77
CA LEU A 177 8.09 -5.11 -3.20
C LEU A 177 8.45 -6.32 -4.07
N ALA A 178 9.47 -7.09 -3.67
CA ALA A 178 9.93 -8.29 -4.40
C ALA A 178 8.85 -9.38 -4.48
N THR A 179 8.01 -9.49 -3.44
CA THR A 179 6.92 -10.47 -3.37
C THR A 179 5.57 -9.90 -3.80
N SER A 180 5.54 -8.66 -4.30
CA SER A 180 4.32 -7.96 -4.72
C SER A 180 3.25 -7.89 -3.61
N ALA A 181 3.69 -7.70 -2.36
CA ALA A 181 2.79 -7.52 -1.23
C ALA A 181 2.02 -6.19 -1.34
N SER A 182 0.72 -6.23 -1.06
CA SER A 182 -0.12 -5.02 -1.01
C SER A 182 0.00 -4.27 0.32
N ASP A 183 0.17 -4.99 1.42
CA ASP A 183 0.25 -4.42 2.76
C ASP A 183 1.32 -5.14 3.60
N ILE A 184 1.97 -4.39 4.48
CA ILE A 184 2.88 -4.88 5.51
C ILE A 184 2.21 -4.63 6.86
N HIS A 185 2.09 -5.66 7.67
CA HIS A 185 1.53 -5.60 9.01
C HIS A 185 2.60 -5.90 10.04
N MET A 186 2.75 -5.04 11.04
CA MET A 186 3.59 -5.25 12.21
C MET A 186 2.72 -5.19 13.46
N GLU A 187 2.54 -6.32 14.11
CA GLU A 187 1.56 -6.51 15.19
C GLU A 187 2.25 -6.96 16.47
N PRO A 188 2.42 -6.06 17.45
CA PRO A 188 2.97 -6.40 18.75
C PRO A 188 2.11 -7.43 19.48
N GLN A 189 2.78 -8.46 20.00
CA GLN A 189 2.26 -9.48 20.90
C GLN A 189 3.00 -9.38 22.24
N GLU A 190 2.68 -10.24 23.20
CA GLU A 190 3.25 -10.20 24.53
C GLU A 190 4.78 -10.31 24.51
N GLU A 191 5.34 -11.27 23.79
CA GLU A 191 6.78 -11.57 23.78
C GLU A 191 7.50 -11.09 22.52
N SER A 192 6.80 -10.91 21.42
CA SER A 192 7.37 -10.61 20.11
C SER A 192 6.45 -9.73 19.26
N VAL A 193 6.91 -9.33 18.09
CA VAL A 193 6.13 -8.59 17.11
C VAL A 193 6.01 -9.41 15.84
N ARG A 194 4.79 -9.75 15.49
CA ARG A 194 4.46 -10.52 14.30
C ARG A 194 4.55 -9.64 13.06
N LEU A 195 5.44 -9.97 12.13
CA LEU A 195 5.57 -9.34 10.81
C LEU A 195 4.83 -10.18 9.78
N ARG A 196 3.89 -9.58 9.05
CA ARG A 196 3.13 -10.24 7.99
C ARG A 196 3.08 -9.42 6.71
N TYR A 197 3.03 -10.10 5.59
CA TYR A 197 2.70 -9.49 4.29
C TYR A 197 1.32 -9.95 3.83
N ARG A 198 0.61 -9.05 3.16
CA ARG A 198 -0.62 -9.41 2.44
C ARG A 198 -0.27 -9.70 0.99
N LEU A 199 -0.30 -10.97 0.60
CA LEU A 199 -0.06 -11.44 -0.76
C LEU A 199 -1.38 -11.88 -1.36
N ASP A 200 -1.73 -11.32 -2.50
CA ASP A 200 -3.01 -11.62 -3.18
C ASP A 200 -4.25 -11.60 -2.26
N GLY A 201 -4.27 -10.65 -1.30
CA GLY A 201 -5.37 -10.45 -0.36
C GLY A 201 -5.31 -11.27 0.93
N ILE A 202 -4.35 -12.21 1.08
CA ILE A 202 -4.19 -13.05 2.28
C ILE A 202 -2.94 -12.66 3.04
N LEU A 203 -3.03 -12.66 4.38
CA LEU A 203 -1.91 -12.38 5.28
C LEU A 203 -1.04 -13.64 5.48
N HIS A 204 0.25 -13.50 5.23
CA HIS A 204 1.28 -14.53 5.43
C HIS A 204 2.30 -14.06 6.47
N ASP A 205 2.65 -14.95 7.39
CA ASP A 205 3.71 -14.71 8.36
C ASP A 205 5.07 -14.68 7.67
N ILE A 206 5.85 -13.65 7.99
CA ILE A 206 7.20 -13.46 7.48
C ILE A 206 8.20 -13.81 8.58
N ASP A 207 8.11 -13.13 9.73
CA ASP A 207 9.02 -13.33 10.85
C ASP A 207 8.41 -12.80 12.17
N PHE A 208 9.10 -13.08 13.28
CA PHE A 208 8.81 -12.55 14.60
C PHE A 208 9.98 -11.69 15.09
N LEU A 209 9.76 -10.39 15.19
CA LEU A 209 10.78 -9.42 15.60
C LEU A 209 10.81 -9.28 17.13
N SER A 210 11.96 -8.98 17.70
CA SER A 210 12.04 -8.63 19.12
C SER A 210 11.43 -7.26 19.40
N ASN A 211 10.81 -7.10 20.59
CA ASN A 211 10.20 -5.83 21.01
C ASN A 211 11.18 -4.65 20.99
N ASN A 212 12.48 -4.89 21.26
CA ASN A 212 13.49 -3.85 21.25
C ASN A 212 13.80 -3.33 19.84
N VAL A 213 13.95 -4.23 18.87
CA VAL A 213 14.15 -3.90 17.46
C VAL A 213 12.92 -3.16 16.94
N TYR A 214 11.73 -3.63 17.28
CA TYR A 214 10.49 -3.03 16.84
C TYR A 214 10.30 -1.58 17.29
N LYS A 215 10.61 -1.25 18.56
CA LYS A 215 10.54 0.14 19.07
C LYS A 215 11.35 1.13 18.21
N LEU A 216 12.50 0.68 17.72
CA LEU A 216 13.34 1.50 16.86
C LEU A 216 12.74 1.62 15.44
N ILE A 217 12.18 0.52 14.91
CA ILE A 217 11.47 0.51 13.61
C ILE A 217 10.25 1.45 13.67
N VAL A 218 9.43 1.40 14.73
CA VAL A 218 8.28 2.31 14.92
C VAL A 218 8.71 3.77 14.86
N SER A 219 9.78 4.13 15.60
CA SER A 219 10.30 5.49 15.60
C SER A 219 10.76 5.94 14.22
N ARG A 220 11.39 5.04 13.47
CA ARG A 220 11.84 5.31 12.09
C ARG A 220 10.65 5.47 11.14
N ILE A 221 9.67 4.55 11.19
CA ILE A 221 8.45 4.63 10.37
C ILE A 221 7.69 5.92 10.65
N LYS A 222 7.51 6.29 11.92
CA LYS A 222 6.84 7.56 12.27
C LYS A 222 7.58 8.77 11.70
N LEU A 223 8.90 8.76 11.77
CA LEU A 223 9.72 9.87 11.25
C LEU A 223 9.53 10.03 9.73
N ILE A 224 9.69 8.94 8.98
CA ILE A 224 9.57 8.99 7.51
C ILE A 224 8.14 9.26 7.03
N SER A 225 7.12 8.84 7.81
CA SER A 225 5.71 9.08 7.51
C SER A 225 5.20 10.44 8.01
N ALA A 226 6.09 11.32 8.52
CA ALA A 226 5.79 12.62 9.10
C ALA A 226 4.80 12.56 10.30
N LEU A 227 4.84 11.46 11.08
CA LEU A 227 4.00 11.24 12.25
C LEU A 227 4.66 11.76 13.55
N LYS A 228 3.85 12.03 14.55
CA LYS A 228 4.32 12.53 15.86
C LYS A 228 4.94 11.38 16.67
N LEU A 229 6.22 11.48 16.99
CA LEU A 229 6.96 10.47 17.78
C LEU A 229 6.41 10.30 19.20
N ASN A 230 6.01 11.41 19.83
CA ASN A 230 5.58 11.44 21.23
C ASN A 230 4.11 11.03 21.44
N MET A 231 3.34 10.88 20.41
CA MET A 231 1.93 10.53 20.48
C MET A 231 1.79 8.99 20.54
N LYS A 232 1.44 8.49 21.74
CA LYS A 232 1.23 7.05 21.99
C LYS A 232 -0.24 6.68 22.26
N LYS A 233 -1.13 7.68 22.40
CA LYS A 233 -2.55 7.52 22.72
C LYS A 233 -3.40 8.11 21.60
N GLY A 234 -3.50 7.43 20.49
CA GLY A 234 -4.31 7.86 19.35
C GLY A 234 -3.82 7.30 18.05
N ALA A 235 -4.73 7.08 17.12
CA ALA A 235 -4.39 6.69 15.77
C ALA A 235 -3.64 7.82 15.06
N GLN A 236 -2.71 7.46 14.19
CA GLN A 236 -1.99 8.39 13.34
C GLN A 236 -1.89 7.80 11.94
N ASP A 237 -2.25 8.59 10.94
CA ASP A 237 -2.12 8.24 9.55
C ASP A 237 -1.09 9.17 8.88
N GLY A 238 -0.24 8.59 8.04
CA GLY A 238 0.80 9.30 7.34
C GLY A 238 1.15 8.63 6.02
N ARG A 239 2.11 9.20 5.31
CA ARG A 239 2.57 8.66 4.04
C ARG A 239 4.03 8.99 3.80
N PHE A 240 4.68 8.16 3.00
CA PHE A 240 5.99 8.41 2.46
C PHE A 240 6.11 7.77 1.07
N THR A 241 7.15 8.12 0.33
CA THR A 241 7.39 7.57 -1.00
C THR A 241 8.69 6.76 -1.00
N ILE A 242 8.64 5.57 -1.61
CA ILE A 242 9.82 4.78 -1.93
C ILE A 242 10.21 5.09 -3.37
N ALA A 243 11.37 5.70 -3.57
CA ALA A 243 11.92 5.91 -4.89
C ALA A 243 12.67 4.65 -5.33
N THR A 244 12.27 4.08 -6.46
CA THR A 244 12.96 2.97 -7.13
C THR A 244 13.58 3.46 -8.43
N ASN A 245 14.36 2.61 -9.10
CA ASN A 245 14.98 2.96 -10.39
C ASN A 245 13.97 3.25 -11.51
N GLN A 246 12.76 2.72 -11.39
CA GLN A 246 11.76 2.73 -12.47
C GLN A 246 10.55 3.58 -12.13
N LYS A 247 10.20 3.68 -10.84
CA LYS A 247 8.96 4.33 -10.38
C LYS A 247 9.07 4.78 -8.93
N GLU A 248 8.18 5.68 -8.57
CA GLU A 248 7.90 6.06 -7.18
C GLU A 248 6.69 5.27 -6.68
N ILE A 249 6.81 4.70 -5.47
CA ILE A 249 5.75 3.94 -4.82
C ILE A 249 5.34 4.68 -3.57
N GLU A 250 4.11 5.19 -3.53
CA GLU A 250 3.55 5.80 -2.33
C GLU A 250 3.23 4.69 -1.31
N VAL A 251 3.57 4.93 -0.05
CA VAL A 251 3.25 4.06 1.07
C VAL A 251 2.37 4.83 2.06
N ARG A 252 1.15 4.36 2.26
CA ARG A 252 0.25 4.88 3.31
C ARG A 252 0.48 4.10 4.58
N THR A 253 0.76 4.81 5.65
CA THR A 253 1.09 4.24 6.96
C THR A 253 0.00 4.58 7.95
N SER A 254 -0.55 3.57 8.62
CA SER A 254 -1.46 3.73 9.76
C SER A 254 -0.83 3.15 11.00
N VAL A 255 -0.82 3.92 12.07
CA VAL A 255 -0.28 3.55 13.39
C VAL A 255 -1.41 3.60 14.41
N LEU A 256 -1.70 2.45 15.02
CA LEU A 256 -2.77 2.29 15.98
C LEU A 256 -2.22 1.86 17.35
N PRO A 257 -2.57 2.52 18.46
CA PRO A 257 -2.16 2.07 19.79
C PRO A 257 -2.84 0.74 20.13
N GLY A 258 -2.05 -0.22 20.57
CA GLY A 258 -2.49 -1.54 21.03
C GLY A 258 -2.01 -1.83 22.46
N VAL A 259 -2.49 -2.96 23.01
CA VAL A 259 -2.18 -3.37 24.41
C VAL A 259 -0.68 -3.63 24.60
N TYR A 260 -0.04 -4.28 23.63
CA TYR A 260 1.39 -4.65 23.70
C TYR A 260 2.31 -3.67 22.97
N GLY A 261 1.77 -2.60 22.38
CA GLY A 261 2.52 -1.60 21.63
C GLY A 261 1.72 -1.06 20.45
N GLU A 262 2.33 -0.18 19.68
CA GLU A 262 1.69 0.40 18.49
C GLU A 262 1.70 -0.61 17.35
N THR A 263 0.54 -0.93 16.80
CA THR A 263 0.40 -1.72 15.56
C THR A 263 0.60 -0.81 14.37
N ILE A 264 1.34 -1.29 13.38
CA ILE A 264 1.60 -0.54 12.14
C ILE A 264 1.08 -1.35 10.94
N VAL A 265 0.37 -0.66 10.07
CA VAL A 265 0.01 -1.16 8.74
C VAL A 265 0.57 -0.18 7.70
N MET A 266 1.32 -0.70 6.75
CA MET A 266 1.84 0.06 5.61
C MET A 266 1.26 -0.52 4.33
N ARG A 267 0.46 0.27 3.60
CA ARG A 267 -0.09 -0.10 2.29
C ARG A 267 0.80 0.42 1.19
N LEU A 268 1.26 -0.46 0.32
CA LEU A 268 2.07 -0.13 -0.84
C LEU A 268 1.15 0.16 -2.02
N LEU A 269 1.19 1.39 -2.55
CA LEU A 269 0.41 1.82 -3.70
C LEU A 269 1.31 1.76 -4.94
N ASP A 270 1.44 0.56 -5.49
CA ASP A 270 2.19 0.34 -6.72
C ASP A 270 1.33 0.72 -7.94
N PRO A 271 1.71 1.73 -8.74
CA PRO A 271 0.96 2.15 -9.92
C PRO A 271 0.69 1.01 -10.92
N ASP A 272 1.64 0.07 -11.05
CA ASP A 272 1.50 -1.05 -11.99
C ASP A 272 0.43 -2.05 -11.55
N SER A 273 0.23 -2.22 -10.24
CA SER A 273 -0.78 -3.15 -9.70
C SER A 273 -2.22 -2.72 -10.00
N ILE A 274 -2.43 -1.45 -10.35
CA ILE A 274 -3.75 -0.85 -10.58
C ILE A 274 -3.97 -0.56 -12.09
N SER A 275 -2.91 -0.64 -12.90
CA SER A 275 -2.93 -0.38 -14.35
C SER A 275 -3.46 -1.57 -15.17
N ILE A 276 -4.40 -2.34 -14.63
CA ILE A 276 -4.98 -3.49 -15.32
C ILE A 276 -6.00 -3.01 -16.35
N ASN A 277 -5.91 -3.48 -17.59
CA ASN A 277 -6.91 -3.22 -18.61
C ASN A 277 -8.18 -4.04 -18.37
N LEU A 278 -9.30 -3.57 -18.90
CA LEU A 278 -10.58 -4.25 -18.74
C LEU A 278 -10.54 -5.70 -19.26
N GLU A 279 -9.84 -5.95 -20.34
CA GLU A 279 -9.64 -7.23 -20.97
C GLU A 279 -8.86 -8.23 -20.09
N ASP A 280 -7.98 -7.74 -19.22
CA ASP A 280 -7.11 -8.55 -18.35
C ASP A 280 -7.76 -8.88 -16.99
N MET A 281 -8.94 -8.33 -16.71
CA MET A 281 -9.63 -8.53 -15.42
C MET A 281 -10.29 -9.91 -15.28
N GLY A 282 -10.29 -10.70 -16.34
CA GLY A 282 -10.90 -12.03 -16.36
C GLY A 282 -12.43 -11.99 -16.45
N ILE A 283 -12.97 -10.97 -17.12
CA ILE A 283 -14.39 -10.83 -17.41
C ILE A 283 -14.77 -11.82 -18.53
N GLU A 284 -15.96 -12.43 -18.42
CA GLU A 284 -16.48 -13.32 -19.46
C GLU A 284 -16.76 -12.51 -20.74
N GLU A 285 -16.53 -13.09 -21.90
CA GLU A 285 -16.51 -12.40 -23.20
C GLU A 285 -17.78 -11.62 -23.51
N LYS A 286 -18.96 -12.21 -23.29
CA LYS A 286 -20.24 -11.53 -23.49
C LYS A 286 -20.39 -10.34 -22.54
N LEU A 287 -20.02 -10.52 -21.28
CA LEU A 287 -20.08 -9.46 -20.29
C LEU A 287 -19.07 -8.34 -20.60
N LEU A 288 -17.88 -8.70 -21.09
CA LEU A 288 -16.89 -7.72 -21.55
C LEU A 288 -17.42 -6.86 -22.71
N LYS A 289 -18.14 -7.49 -23.67
CA LYS A 289 -18.79 -6.76 -24.74
C LYS A 289 -19.86 -5.80 -24.19
N ILE A 290 -20.71 -6.25 -23.27
CA ILE A 290 -21.71 -5.41 -22.61
C ILE A 290 -21.03 -4.21 -21.93
N PHE A 291 -19.94 -4.44 -21.18
CA PHE A 291 -19.21 -3.34 -20.53
C PHE A 291 -18.71 -2.32 -21.56
N ASN A 292 -18.10 -2.78 -22.65
CA ASN A 292 -17.60 -1.92 -23.72
C ASN A 292 -18.72 -1.13 -24.43
N ASP A 293 -19.92 -1.67 -24.50
CA ASP A 293 -21.08 -0.99 -25.11
C ASP A 293 -21.70 0.03 -24.13
N GLU A 294 -21.82 -0.33 -22.84
CA GLU A 294 -22.42 0.53 -21.81
C GLU A 294 -21.57 1.79 -21.51
N ILE A 295 -20.23 1.64 -21.43
CA ILE A 295 -19.36 2.79 -21.16
C ILE A 295 -19.24 3.79 -22.32
N LYS A 296 -19.75 3.45 -23.51
CA LYS A 296 -19.80 4.34 -24.66
C LYS A 296 -21.12 5.14 -24.77
N LYS A 297 -22.08 4.85 -23.91
CA LYS A 297 -23.33 5.60 -23.89
C LYS A 297 -23.07 7.05 -23.48
N PRO A 298 -23.78 8.01 -24.08
CA PRO A 298 -23.57 9.42 -23.75
C PRO A 298 -24.01 9.78 -22.33
N ASN A 299 -24.93 9.00 -21.76
CA ASN A 299 -25.46 9.23 -20.42
C ASN A 299 -25.96 7.93 -19.79
N GLY A 300 -26.10 7.93 -18.49
CA GLY A 300 -26.57 6.81 -17.70
C GLY A 300 -25.74 6.63 -16.43
N LEU A 301 -26.21 5.74 -15.58
CA LEU A 301 -25.51 5.37 -14.34
C LEU A 301 -25.04 3.92 -14.41
N ILE A 302 -23.77 3.69 -14.20
CA ILE A 302 -23.17 2.36 -14.03
C ILE A 302 -22.71 2.22 -12.59
N LEU A 303 -23.20 1.20 -11.89
CA LEU A 303 -22.87 0.93 -10.50
C LEU A 303 -22.06 -0.36 -10.36
N THR A 304 -20.95 -0.27 -9.65
CA THR A 304 -20.22 -1.45 -9.21
C THR A 304 -20.48 -1.71 -7.72
N THR A 305 -20.65 -2.97 -7.33
CA THR A 305 -20.95 -3.34 -5.95
C THR A 305 -20.11 -4.51 -5.47
N GLY A 306 -20.02 -4.67 -4.16
CA GLY A 306 -19.24 -5.72 -3.50
C GLY A 306 -18.57 -5.22 -2.21
N PRO A 307 -18.00 -6.12 -1.41
CA PRO A 307 -17.28 -5.75 -0.19
C PRO A 307 -15.99 -4.98 -0.49
N THR A 308 -15.37 -4.47 0.57
CA THR A 308 -14.03 -3.85 0.48
C THR A 308 -13.02 -4.87 -0.07
N GLY A 309 -12.17 -4.43 -0.99
CA GLY A 309 -11.17 -5.29 -1.62
C GLY A 309 -11.69 -6.21 -2.74
N SER A 310 -12.94 -6.05 -3.20
CA SER A 310 -13.47 -6.81 -4.34
C SER A 310 -13.01 -6.30 -5.71
N GLY A 311 -12.26 -5.19 -5.77
CA GLY A 311 -11.74 -4.61 -7.00
C GLY A 311 -12.64 -3.58 -7.69
N LYS A 312 -13.66 -3.04 -6.99
CA LYS A 312 -14.59 -2.03 -7.55
C LYS A 312 -13.86 -0.83 -8.16
N THR A 313 -12.99 -0.19 -7.39
CA THR A 313 -12.22 0.97 -7.85
C THR A 313 -11.34 0.63 -9.05
N THR A 314 -10.71 -0.55 -9.06
CA THR A 314 -9.90 -1.03 -10.20
C THR A 314 -10.75 -1.15 -11.47
N THR A 315 -11.99 -1.68 -11.35
CA THR A 315 -12.93 -1.77 -12.48
C THR A 315 -13.36 -0.40 -12.96
N LEU A 316 -13.72 0.52 -12.06
CA LEU A 316 -14.08 1.90 -12.44
C LEU A 316 -12.89 2.61 -13.11
N TYR A 317 -11.69 2.42 -12.61
CA TYR A 317 -10.49 2.99 -13.23
C TYR A 317 -10.19 2.37 -14.61
N ALA A 318 -10.48 1.09 -14.81
CA ALA A 318 -10.39 0.46 -16.13
C ALA A 318 -11.43 1.05 -17.11
N PHE A 319 -12.65 1.34 -16.65
CA PHE A 319 -13.65 2.05 -17.44
C PHE A 319 -13.17 3.46 -17.79
N LEU A 320 -12.74 4.24 -16.80
CA LEU A 320 -12.23 5.60 -17.02
C LEU A 320 -11.08 5.62 -18.03
N ARG A 321 -10.14 4.67 -17.92
CA ARG A 321 -9.02 4.57 -18.87
C ARG A 321 -9.49 4.30 -20.31
N LYS A 322 -10.53 3.48 -20.45
CA LYS A 322 -11.08 3.10 -21.76
C LYS A 322 -11.80 4.25 -22.46
N VAL A 323 -12.44 5.15 -21.68
CA VAL A 323 -13.20 6.31 -22.19
C VAL A 323 -12.41 7.62 -22.12
N ASN A 324 -11.20 7.60 -21.58
CA ASN A 324 -10.35 8.78 -21.48
C ASN A 324 -9.69 9.07 -22.83
N ASP A 325 -10.18 10.05 -23.52
CA ASP A 325 -9.64 10.61 -24.75
C ASP A 325 -9.42 12.13 -24.62
N ASN A 326 -9.00 12.80 -25.67
CA ASN A 326 -8.72 14.23 -25.64
C ASN A 326 -9.99 15.10 -25.76
N GLU A 327 -11.15 14.51 -26.03
CA GLU A 327 -12.40 15.21 -26.30
C GLU A 327 -13.37 15.12 -25.12
N THR A 328 -13.15 14.16 -24.20
CA THR A 328 -14.05 13.84 -23.09
C THR A 328 -13.55 14.44 -21.77
N LYS A 329 -14.37 15.29 -21.13
CA LYS A 329 -14.04 15.83 -19.81
C LYS A 329 -14.51 14.91 -18.68
N ILE A 330 -13.55 14.31 -18.01
CA ILE A 330 -13.78 13.35 -16.91
C ILE A 330 -13.43 13.99 -15.57
N ILE A 331 -14.37 13.97 -14.63
CA ILE A 331 -14.15 14.44 -13.25
C ILE A 331 -14.40 13.30 -12.28
N THR A 332 -13.49 13.10 -11.32
CA THR A 332 -13.66 12.11 -10.25
C THR A 332 -13.71 12.77 -8.88
N ILE A 333 -14.51 12.21 -7.97
CA ILE A 333 -14.60 12.58 -6.56
C ILE A 333 -14.31 11.31 -5.75
N GLU A 334 -13.23 11.29 -4.98
CA GLU A 334 -12.67 10.06 -4.38
C GLU A 334 -12.30 10.25 -2.89
N ASP A 335 -12.22 9.16 -2.14
CA ASP A 335 -11.88 9.15 -0.73
C ASP A 335 -10.99 7.92 -0.36
N PRO A 336 -9.68 8.09 -0.48
CA PRO A 336 -8.90 9.08 -1.21
C PRO A 336 -8.71 8.72 -2.70
N VAL A 337 -8.04 9.60 -3.49
CA VAL A 337 -7.53 9.24 -4.82
C VAL A 337 -6.48 8.14 -4.67
N GLU A 338 -6.69 7.00 -5.35
CA GLU A 338 -5.77 5.86 -5.23
C GLU A 338 -4.49 6.07 -6.03
N TYR A 339 -4.58 6.59 -7.26
CA TYR A 339 -3.45 7.03 -8.06
C TYR A 339 -3.89 8.05 -9.12
N HIS A 340 -2.92 8.85 -9.58
CA HIS A 340 -3.20 9.89 -10.56
C HIS A 340 -3.26 9.35 -11.98
N MET A 341 -4.34 9.66 -12.68
CA MET A 341 -4.52 9.35 -14.10
C MET A 341 -4.36 10.63 -14.93
N LYS A 342 -3.52 10.57 -15.96
CA LYS A 342 -3.38 11.68 -16.90
C LYS A 342 -4.69 11.91 -17.67
N GLY A 343 -5.05 13.17 -17.90
CA GLY A 343 -6.25 13.55 -18.66
C GLY A 343 -7.53 13.66 -17.83
N LEU A 344 -7.52 13.30 -16.54
CA LEU A 344 -8.68 13.40 -15.64
C LEU A 344 -8.52 14.56 -14.65
N SER A 345 -9.63 15.15 -14.27
CA SER A 345 -9.72 16.06 -13.12
C SER A 345 -10.12 15.27 -11.87
N GLN A 346 -9.13 14.79 -11.11
CA GLN A 346 -9.37 14.01 -9.92
C GLN A 346 -9.40 14.90 -8.68
N THR A 347 -10.45 14.75 -7.85
CA THR A 347 -10.60 15.50 -6.59
C THR A 347 -10.73 14.52 -5.43
N GLN A 348 -10.19 14.88 -4.28
CA GLN A 348 -10.26 14.08 -3.07
C GLN A 348 -11.13 14.77 -2.03
N THR A 349 -12.04 14.02 -1.42
CA THR A 349 -12.87 14.51 -0.32
C THR A 349 -12.01 14.90 0.89
N ASN A 350 -12.51 15.87 1.66
CA ASN A 350 -11.88 16.30 2.92
C ASN A 350 -12.99 16.79 3.86
N GLU A 351 -13.40 15.93 4.79
CA GLU A 351 -14.48 16.21 5.74
C GLU A 351 -14.16 17.41 6.66
N ASP A 352 -12.89 17.59 7.04
CA ASP A 352 -12.46 18.70 7.90
C ASP A 352 -12.69 20.07 7.24
N SER A 353 -12.59 20.12 5.90
CA SER A 353 -12.87 21.34 5.10
C SER A 353 -14.30 21.42 4.59
N GLY A 354 -15.16 20.43 4.86
CA GLY A 354 -16.52 20.32 4.35
C GLY A 354 -16.62 19.89 2.90
N TYR A 355 -15.52 19.46 2.26
CA TYR A 355 -15.52 18.96 0.90
C TYR A 355 -15.88 17.47 0.88
N THR A 356 -17.16 17.19 0.91
CA THR A 356 -17.75 15.83 0.90
C THR A 356 -18.00 15.34 -0.53
N PHE A 357 -18.39 14.06 -0.70
CA PHE A 357 -18.86 13.55 -2.00
C PHE A 357 -20.00 14.40 -2.59
N LEU A 358 -20.93 14.85 -1.75
CA LEU A 358 -22.03 15.70 -2.15
C LEU A 358 -21.55 17.04 -2.71
N GLU A 359 -20.69 17.74 -1.99
CA GLU A 359 -20.16 19.05 -2.43
C GLU A 359 -19.23 18.90 -3.65
N GLY A 360 -18.45 17.81 -3.70
CA GLY A 360 -17.66 17.48 -4.87
C GLY A 360 -18.52 17.28 -6.12
N LEU A 361 -19.60 16.49 -6.01
CA LEU A 361 -20.50 16.21 -7.12
C LEU A 361 -21.24 17.48 -7.59
N ARG A 362 -21.76 18.30 -6.67
CA ARG A 362 -22.35 19.60 -7.00
C ARG A 362 -21.37 20.53 -7.71
N SER A 363 -20.11 20.51 -7.31
CA SER A 363 -19.07 21.33 -7.91
C SER A 363 -18.65 20.81 -9.27
N ALA A 364 -18.55 19.50 -9.44
CA ALA A 364 -18.23 18.86 -10.72
C ALA A 364 -19.25 19.21 -11.79
N LEU A 365 -20.56 19.18 -11.47
CA LEU A 365 -21.64 19.54 -12.41
C LEU A 365 -21.57 20.99 -12.94
N ARG A 366 -20.88 21.89 -12.24
CA ARG A 366 -20.66 23.28 -12.73
C ARG A 366 -19.43 23.42 -13.61
N GLN A 367 -18.69 22.33 -13.82
CA GLN A 367 -17.45 22.30 -14.59
C GLN A 367 -17.63 21.73 -16.00
N ASP A 368 -18.90 21.52 -16.44
CA ASP A 368 -19.23 20.96 -17.74
C ASP A 368 -18.55 19.62 -18.02
N PRO A 369 -18.77 18.58 -17.19
CA PRO A 369 -18.22 17.26 -17.39
C PRO A 369 -19.06 16.42 -18.35
N ASP A 370 -18.44 15.54 -19.13
CA ASP A 370 -19.13 14.49 -19.88
C ASP A 370 -19.30 13.24 -19.00
N ILE A 371 -18.26 12.91 -18.22
CA ILE A 371 -18.23 11.73 -17.37
C ILE A 371 -17.89 12.13 -15.93
N ILE A 372 -18.65 11.60 -14.98
CA ILE A 372 -18.43 11.83 -13.56
C ILE A 372 -18.23 10.47 -12.86
N MET A 373 -17.16 10.32 -12.08
CA MET A 373 -17.03 9.20 -11.16
C MET A 373 -17.18 9.70 -9.72
N VAL A 374 -18.14 9.13 -9.00
CA VAL A 374 -18.30 9.32 -7.56
C VAL A 374 -17.81 8.05 -6.86
N GLY A 375 -16.77 8.13 -6.05
CA GLY A 375 -16.13 6.97 -5.43
C GLY A 375 -17.13 6.03 -4.79
N GLU A 376 -18.09 6.55 -4.04
CA GLU A 376 -19.20 5.76 -3.52
C GLU A 376 -20.43 6.62 -3.20
N ILE A 377 -21.60 6.00 -3.20
CA ILE A 377 -22.86 6.59 -2.76
C ILE A 377 -23.20 6.06 -1.38
N ARG A 378 -23.11 6.93 -0.37
CA ARG A 378 -23.39 6.57 1.04
C ARG A 378 -24.71 7.13 1.55
N ASP A 379 -25.18 8.25 1.00
CA ASP A 379 -26.31 9.03 1.49
C ASP A 379 -27.34 9.36 0.42
N THR A 380 -28.51 9.77 0.87
CA THR A 380 -29.68 10.09 0.04
C THR A 380 -29.40 11.24 -0.95
N GLU A 381 -28.70 12.28 -0.53
CA GLU A 381 -28.49 13.47 -1.37
C GLU A 381 -27.51 13.16 -2.51
N THR A 382 -26.40 12.47 -2.21
CA THR A 382 -25.46 12.01 -3.23
C THR A 382 -26.14 11.06 -4.23
N ALA A 383 -27.00 10.12 -3.76
CA ALA A 383 -27.75 9.21 -4.61
C ALA A 383 -28.67 9.96 -5.57
N LYS A 384 -29.45 10.92 -5.07
CA LYS A 384 -30.38 11.72 -5.88
C LYS A 384 -29.63 12.54 -6.94
N ILE A 385 -28.51 13.17 -6.59
CA ILE A 385 -27.75 14.00 -7.55
C ILE A 385 -27.11 13.12 -8.61
N ALA A 386 -26.51 11.97 -8.24
CA ALA A 386 -25.92 11.03 -9.20
C ALA A 386 -26.96 10.53 -10.22
N ILE A 387 -28.17 10.14 -9.75
CA ILE A 387 -29.28 9.73 -10.60
C ILE A 387 -29.72 10.88 -11.53
N ASN A 388 -29.91 12.08 -10.99
CA ASN A 388 -30.32 13.24 -11.80
C ASN A 388 -29.25 13.60 -12.84
N SER A 389 -27.97 13.51 -12.50
CA SER A 389 -26.88 13.75 -13.44
C SER A 389 -26.92 12.77 -14.61
N ALA A 390 -27.17 11.49 -14.33
CA ALA A 390 -27.34 10.47 -15.35
C ALA A 390 -28.55 10.74 -16.26
N LEU A 391 -29.64 11.28 -15.72
CA LEU A 391 -30.83 11.68 -16.51
C LEU A 391 -30.62 12.95 -17.34
N THR A 392 -29.71 13.81 -16.91
CA THR A 392 -29.48 15.12 -17.55
C THR A 392 -28.31 15.17 -18.53
N GLY A 393 -27.83 13.99 -18.97
CA GLY A 393 -26.88 13.92 -20.08
C GLY A 393 -25.46 13.52 -19.70
N HIS A 394 -25.21 13.10 -18.45
CA HIS A 394 -23.88 12.70 -18.03
C HIS A 394 -23.77 11.18 -17.88
N LEU A 395 -22.62 10.61 -18.23
CA LEU A 395 -22.30 9.24 -17.87
C LEU A 395 -21.70 9.22 -16.45
N VAL A 396 -22.36 8.53 -15.53
CA VAL A 396 -21.98 8.51 -14.12
C VAL A 396 -21.51 7.13 -13.71
N PHE A 397 -20.33 7.04 -13.11
CA PHE A 397 -19.79 5.83 -12.50
C PHE A 397 -19.80 5.96 -10.98
N SER A 398 -20.24 4.94 -10.26
CA SER A 398 -20.16 4.93 -8.80
C SER A 398 -20.13 3.54 -8.22
N THR A 399 -19.97 3.46 -6.86
CA THR A 399 -20.04 2.20 -6.14
C THR A 399 -21.11 2.21 -5.07
N LEU A 400 -21.60 1.01 -4.76
CA LEU A 400 -22.45 0.71 -3.60
C LEU A 400 -21.86 -0.47 -2.81
N HIS A 401 -22.34 -0.66 -1.61
CA HIS A 401 -22.03 -1.82 -0.77
C HIS A 401 -23.25 -2.75 -0.70
N THR A 402 -23.37 -3.66 -1.68
CA THR A 402 -24.33 -4.76 -1.67
C THR A 402 -23.63 -6.06 -2.04
N ASN A 403 -24.26 -7.21 -1.72
CA ASN A 403 -23.64 -8.50 -1.92
C ASN A 403 -23.71 -8.99 -3.36
N ASP A 404 -24.73 -8.60 -4.11
CA ASP A 404 -24.99 -8.98 -5.49
C ASP A 404 -25.46 -7.78 -6.33
N ALA A 405 -25.55 -7.97 -7.65
CA ALA A 405 -25.94 -6.93 -8.59
C ALA A 405 -27.41 -6.54 -8.45
N ALA A 406 -28.29 -7.49 -8.15
CA ALA A 406 -29.72 -7.27 -7.98
C ALA A 406 -30.01 -6.41 -6.74
N GLY A 407 -29.28 -6.60 -5.65
CA GLY A 407 -29.42 -5.86 -4.41
C GLY A 407 -29.04 -4.39 -4.48
N ALA A 408 -28.31 -3.99 -5.52
CA ALA A 408 -27.96 -2.58 -5.72
C ALA A 408 -29.19 -1.70 -5.94
N ILE A 409 -30.22 -2.23 -6.59
CA ILE A 409 -31.44 -1.49 -6.92
C ILE A 409 -32.30 -1.23 -5.68
N PRO A 410 -32.68 -2.23 -4.85
CA PRO A 410 -33.33 -1.97 -3.57
C PRO A 410 -32.52 -1.02 -2.68
N ARG A 411 -31.20 -1.12 -2.68
CA ARG A 411 -30.34 -0.23 -1.91
C ARG A 411 -30.47 1.24 -2.32
N LEU A 412 -30.61 1.55 -3.61
CA LEU A 412 -30.93 2.91 -4.07
C LEU A 412 -32.29 3.39 -3.56
N VAL A 413 -33.29 2.48 -3.50
CA VAL A 413 -34.62 2.81 -2.95
C VAL A 413 -34.52 3.10 -1.45
N ASP A 414 -33.78 2.30 -0.70
CA ASP A 414 -33.51 2.53 0.74
C ASP A 414 -32.80 3.88 0.98
N LEU A 415 -31.98 4.32 0.04
CA LEU A 415 -31.36 5.65 0.02
C LEU A 415 -32.36 6.76 -0.42
N GLY A 416 -33.65 6.47 -0.55
CA GLY A 416 -34.69 7.44 -0.85
C GLY A 416 -34.78 7.87 -2.32
N VAL A 417 -34.21 7.08 -3.24
CA VAL A 417 -34.39 7.31 -4.68
C VAL A 417 -35.73 6.74 -5.13
N ASN A 418 -36.49 7.51 -5.91
CA ASN A 418 -37.76 7.04 -6.44
C ASN A 418 -37.55 5.92 -7.47
N PRO A 419 -38.17 4.72 -7.28
CA PRO A 419 -38.04 3.60 -8.21
C PRO A 419 -38.33 3.96 -9.67
N LYS A 420 -39.30 4.85 -9.93
CA LYS A 420 -39.68 5.26 -11.29
C LYS A 420 -38.58 5.95 -12.08
N ILE A 421 -37.62 6.58 -11.40
CA ILE A 421 -36.51 7.25 -12.09
C ILE A 421 -35.24 6.37 -12.15
N ILE A 422 -35.14 5.35 -11.29
CA ILE A 422 -34.00 4.44 -11.28
C ILE A 422 -33.86 3.76 -12.65
N GLY A 423 -34.95 3.16 -13.15
CA GLY A 423 -34.92 2.42 -14.41
C GLY A 423 -34.62 3.26 -15.65
N SER A 424 -34.78 4.59 -15.56
CA SER A 424 -34.41 5.51 -16.66
C SER A 424 -32.97 6.00 -16.56
N ALA A 425 -32.38 6.03 -15.36
CA ALA A 425 -31.04 6.52 -15.12
C ALA A 425 -30.00 5.38 -15.07
N LEU A 426 -30.33 4.29 -14.40
CA LEU A 426 -29.44 3.17 -14.18
C LEU A 426 -29.41 2.26 -15.42
N THR A 427 -28.23 2.08 -16.00
CA THR A 427 -28.08 1.23 -17.20
C THR A 427 -27.51 -0.13 -16.87
N LEU A 428 -26.62 -0.20 -15.86
CA LEU A 428 -25.91 -1.42 -15.51
C LEU A 428 -25.58 -1.45 -14.02
N THR A 429 -25.84 -2.59 -13.38
CA THR A 429 -25.31 -2.92 -12.06
C THR A 429 -24.32 -4.10 -12.19
N ILE A 430 -23.18 -4.00 -11.55
CA ILE A 430 -22.12 -5.00 -11.59
C ILE A 430 -21.76 -5.40 -10.16
N ALA A 431 -21.79 -6.67 -9.85
CA ALA A 431 -21.23 -7.17 -8.61
C ALA A 431 -19.96 -7.96 -8.87
N GLN A 432 -19.02 -7.83 -7.96
CA GLN A 432 -17.65 -8.32 -8.17
C GLN A 432 -17.05 -8.91 -6.90
N ARG A 433 -16.30 -9.99 -7.08
CA ARG A 433 -15.39 -10.58 -6.09
C ARG A 433 -14.03 -10.82 -6.75
N LEU A 434 -12.98 -10.89 -5.94
CA LEU A 434 -11.65 -11.31 -6.39
C LEU A 434 -11.33 -12.70 -5.84
N VAL A 435 -10.86 -13.57 -6.71
CA VAL A 435 -10.29 -14.88 -6.38
C VAL A 435 -8.82 -14.92 -6.79
N ARG A 436 -8.01 -15.63 -6.02
CA ARG A 436 -6.60 -15.87 -6.39
C ARG A 436 -6.52 -16.80 -7.58
N GLN A 437 -5.58 -16.53 -8.47
CA GLN A 437 -5.29 -17.42 -9.58
C GLN A 437 -4.30 -18.51 -9.15
N LEU A 438 -4.57 -19.74 -9.53
CA LEU A 438 -3.65 -20.86 -9.33
C LEU A 438 -2.34 -20.61 -10.06
N CYS A 439 -1.24 -20.86 -9.39
CA CYS A 439 0.07 -20.78 -10.02
C CYS A 439 0.20 -21.82 -11.13
N GLN A 440 0.39 -21.37 -12.35
CA GLN A 440 0.43 -22.27 -13.52
C GLN A 440 1.62 -23.25 -13.50
N GLN A 441 2.69 -22.94 -12.73
CA GLN A 441 3.87 -23.79 -12.64
C GLN A 441 3.74 -24.91 -11.60
N CYS A 442 2.92 -24.74 -10.54
CA CYS A 442 2.85 -25.71 -9.47
C CYS A 442 1.44 -26.20 -9.12
N LYS A 443 0.38 -25.73 -9.82
CA LYS A 443 -0.97 -26.25 -9.60
C LYS A 443 -1.02 -27.75 -9.86
N LYS A 444 -1.86 -28.44 -9.09
CA LYS A 444 -2.04 -29.90 -9.17
C LYS A 444 -3.45 -30.23 -9.65
N GLU A 445 -3.55 -31.19 -10.56
CA GLU A 445 -4.83 -31.77 -10.95
C GLU A 445 -5.37 -32.63 -9.81
N THR A 446 -6.67 -32.56 -9.57
CA THR A 446 -7.35 -33.34 -8.54
C THR A 446 -8.78 -33.69 -8.99
N THR A 447 -9.33 -34.73 -8.38
CA THR A 447 -10.74 -35.08 -8.55
C THR A 447 -11.56 -34.30 -7.53
N PRO A 448 -12.68 -33.65 -7.91
CA PRO A 448 -13.54 -32.95 -6.98
C PRO A 448 -14.15 -33.91 -5.93
N LYS A 449 -14.37 -33.43 -4.73
CA LYS A 449 -15.08 -34.15 -3.67
C LYS A 449 -16.54 -34.35 -4.08
N GLU A 450 -17.25 -35.26 -3.39
CA GLU A 450 -18.66 -35.58 -3.72
C GLU A 450 -19.55 -34.34 -3.72
N ASP A 451 -19.44 -33.49 -2.69
CA ASP A 451 -20.23 -32.25 -2.60
C ASP A 451 -19.82 -31.21 -3.67
N GLU A 452 -18.54 -31.11 -3.96
CA GLU A 452 -18.04 -30.25 -5.06
C GLU A 452 -18.55 -30.75 -6.42
N THR A 453 -18.58 -32.06 -6.65
CA THR A 453 -19.10 -32.67 -7.87
C THR A 453 -20.58 -32.36 -8.06
N LYS A 454 -21.40 -32.43 -6.99
CA LYS A 454 -22.80 -32.06 -7.04
C LYS A 454 -22.98 -30.60 -7.46
N ILE A 455 -22.23 -29.68 -6.83
CA ILE A 455 -22.26 -28.24 -7.15
C ILE A 455 -21.85 -27.99 -8.61
N ILE A 456 -20.73 -28.57 -9.04
CA ILE A 456 -20.22 -28.44 -10.41
C ILE A 456 -21.28 -28.91 -11.42
N ASN A 457 -21.87 -30.07 -11.22
CA ASN A 457 -22.86 -30.62 -12.13
C ASN A 457 -24.12 -29.74 -12.24
N ILE A 458 -24.67 -29.27 -11.09
CA ILE A 458 -25.84 -28.42 -11.10
C ILE A 458 -25.53 -27.08 -11.80
N VAL A 459 -24.42 -26.43 -11.42
CA VAL A 459 -24.06 -25.12 -11.99
C VAL A 459 -23.69 -25.24 -13.47
N SER A 460 -23.00 -26.32 -13.89
CA SER A 460 -22.70 -26.59 -15.30
C SER A 460 -23.96 -26.74 -16.14
N LYS A 461 -25.01 -27.40 -15.58
CA LYS A 461 -26.30 -27.49 -16.26
C LYS A 461 -26.95 -26.11 -16.43
N LEU A 462 -26.94 -25.28 -15.39
CA LEU A 462 -27.45 -23.90 -15.44
C LEU A 462 -26.68 -23.03 -16.47
N ILE A 463 -25.35 -23.16 -16.52
CA ILE A 463 -24.53 -22.46 -17.55
C ILE A 463 -24.94 -22.92 -18.94
N ASN A 464 -25.04 -24.23 -19.20
CA ASN A 464 -25.40 -24.76 -20.51
C ASN A 464 -26.82 -24.31 -20.96
N GLU A 465 -27.77 -24.25 -20.04
CA GLU A 465 -29.13 -23.75 -20.33
C GLU A 465 -29.12 -22.24 -20.67
N LYS A 466 -28.33 -21.45 -19.95
CA LYS A 466 -28.25 -20.00 -20.10
C LYS A 466 -27.33 -19.58 -21.24
N ARG A 467 -26.22 -20.30 -21.44
CA ARG A 467 -25.11 -19.99 -22.36
C ARG A 467 -24.63 -21.26 -23.08
N PRO A 468 -25.43 -21.80 -24.01
CA PRO A 468 -25.06 -23.00 -24.77
C PRO A 468 -23.85 -22.77 -25.70
N ASP A 469 -23.44 -21.53 -25.89
CA ASP A 469 -22.26 -21.13 -26.66
C ASP A 469 -20.94 -21.33 -25.88
N ILE A 470 -20.97 -21.50 -24.56
CA ILE A 470 -19.79 -21.76 -23.73
C ILE A 470 -19.47 -23.26 -23.76
N ASN A 471 -18.29 -23.60 -24.29
CA ASN A 471 -17.78 -24.96 -24.19
C ASN A 471 -17.20 -25.21 -22.80
N LEU A 472 -17.95 -25.88 -21.92
CA LEU A 472 -17.50 -26.18 -20.56
C LEU A 472 -16.48 -27.34 -20.61
N PRO A 473 -15.33 -27.21 -19.90
CA PRO A 473 -14.44 -28.35 -19.64
C PRO A 473 -15.16 -29.45 -18.85
N ASP A 474 -14.67 -30.70 -19.01
CA ASP A 474 -15.17 -31.82 -18.23
C ASP A 474 -14.99 -31.59 -16.74
N GLY A 475 -16.07 -31.65 -15.97
CA GLY A 475 -16.09 -31.43 -14.53
C GLY A 475 -15.51 -32.59 -13.69
N GLY A 476 -15.07 -33.67 -14.31
CA GLY A 476 -14.45 -34.82 -13.62
C GLY A 476 -13.06 -34.53 -13.07
N LYS A 477 -12.42 -33.45 -13.54
CA LYS A 477 -11.09 -32.99 -13.12
C LYS A 477 -11.09 -31.49 -12.87
N ILE A 478 -10.53 -31.10 -11.74
CA ILE A 478 -10.34 -29.71 -11.34
C ILE A 478 -8.90 -29.48 -10.90
N TRP A 479 -8.58 -28.27 -10.55
CA TRP A 479 -7.21 -27.88 -10.15
C TRP A 479 -7.21 -27.33 -8.72
N MET A 480 -6.15 -27.66 -7.97
CA MET A 480 -5.89 -27.14 -6.64
C MET A 480 -4.51 -26.47 -6.56
N ALA A 481 -4.29 -25.67 -5.54
CA ALA A 481 -2.97 -25.08 -5.29
C ALA A 481 -1.94 -26.16 -5.00
N GLY A 482 -0.77 -26.03 -5.59
CA GLY A 482 0.38 -26.86 -5.26
C GLY A 482 1.06 -26.38 -3.97
N ASP A 483 2.15 -27.06 -3.58
CA ASP A 483 2.91 -26.78 -2.35
C ASP A 483 3.69 -25.45 -2.40
N GLY A 484 3.58 -24.73 -3.53
CA GLY A 484 4.30 -23.50 -3.82
C GLY A 484 5.59 -23.73 -4.61
N CYS A 485 6.01 -22.69 -5.31
CA CYS A 485 7.26 -22.66 -6.08
C CYS A 485 7.82 -21.23 -6.12
N PRO A 486 9.04 -20.99 -6.61
CA PRO A 486 9.61 -19.65 -6.69
C PRO A 486 8.76 -18.66 -7.50
N ALA A 487 8.01 -19.13 -8.53
CA ALA A 487 7.17 -18.27 -9.35
C ALA A 487 5.96 -17.69 -8.60
N CYS A 488 5.48 -18.35 -7.56
CA CYS A 488 4.39 -17.91 -6.69
C CYS A 488 4.85 -17.60 -5.25
N HIS A 489 6.13 -17.37 -5.05
CA HIS A 489 6.73 -17.05 -3.75
C HIS A 489 6.37 -18.06 -2.64
N GLY A 490 6.23 -19.35 -3.00
CA GLY A 490 5.91 -20.42 -2.07
C GLY A 490 4.42 -20.57 -1.69
N VAL A 491 3.51 -19.80 -2.30
CA VAL A 491 2.09 -19.68 -1.86
C VAL A 491 1.14 -20.62 -2.61
N GLY A 492 1.51 -21.11 -3.81
CA GLY A 492 0.64 -21.92 -4.67
C GLY A 492 -0.34 -21.11 -5.53
N TYR A 493 -0.49 -19.81 -5.27
CA TYR A 493 -1.30 -18.87 -6.05
C TYR A 493 -0.44 -17.71 -6.53
N LYS A 494 -0.84 -17.08 -7.65
CA LYS A 494 -0.15 -15.90 -8.18
C LYS A 494 -1.10 -14.98 -8.91
N GLY A 495 -1.32 -13.81 -8.34
CA GLY A 495 -2.25 -12.82 -8.87
C GLY A 495 -3.71 -13.14 -8.54
N ARG A 496 -4.58 -12.24 -8.95
CA ARG A 496 -6.03 -12.31 -8.70
C ARG A 496 -6.79 -12.11 -10.01
N THR A 497 -8.00 -12.65 -10.08
CA THR A 497 -8.95 -12.43 -11.19
C THR A 497 -10.32 -12.10 -10.62
N GLY A 498 -11.12 -11.34 -11.38
CA GLY A 498 -12.47 -11.02 -10.98
C GLY A 498 -13.45 -12.17 -11.23
N VAL A 499 -14.38 -12.37 -10.32
CA VAL A 499 -15.62 -13.09 -10.55
C VAL A 499 -16.73 -12.05 -10.60
N PHE A 500 -17.45 -11.99 -11.70
CA PHE A 500 -18.41 -10.93 -11.99
C PHE A 500 -19.80 -11.50 -12.20
N GLU A 501 -20.79 -10.73 -11.81
CA GLU A 501 -22.15 -10.81 -12.31
C GLU A 501 -22.63 -9.41 -12.65
N ALA A 502 -23.58 -9.29 -13.56
CA ALA A 502 -24.15 -8.00 -13.89
C ALA A 502 -25.62 -8.12 -14.29
N ILE A 503 -26.34 -7.02 -14.16
CA ILE A 503 -27.73 -6.88 -14.60
C ILE A 503 -27.83 -5.60 -15.41
N MET A 504 -28.22 -5.71 -16.69
CA MET A 504 -28.61 -4.57 -17.49
C MET A 504 -30.05 -4.15 -17.12
N VAL A 505 -30.28 -2.86 -17.03
CA VAL A 505 -31.63 -2.33 -16.79
C VAL A 505 -32.34 -2.19 -18.14
N ASP A 506 -32.79 -3.33 -18.68
CA ASP A 506 -33.64 -3.39 -19.86
C ASP A 506 -35.13 -3.16 -19.53
N SER A 507 -36.02 -3.27 -20.53
CA SER A 507 -37.45 -3.05 -20.35
C SER A 507 -38.11 -4.02 -19.34
N GLU A 508 -37.67 -5.26 -19.29
CA GLU A 508 -38.20 -6.27 -18.37
C GLU A 508 -37.78 -5.96 -16.91
N VAL A 509 -36.49 -5.70 -16.71
CA VAL A 509 -35.96 -5.31 -15.39
C VAL A 509 -36.55 -3.98 -14.93
N ASN A 510 -36.66 -2.98 -15.83
CA ASN A 510 -37.26 -1.68 -15.51
C ASN A 510 -38.73 -1.81 -15.06
N LYS A 511 -39.50 -2.69 -15.70
CA LYS A 511 -40.88 -2.96 -15.30
C LYS A 511 -40.94 -3.46 -13.85
N VAL A 512 -40.10 -4.45 -13.49
CA VAL A 512 -40.03 -4.96 -12.13
C VAL A 512 -39.63 -3.87 -11.13
N ILE A 513 -38.64 -3.04 -11.48
CA ILE A 513 -38.22 -1.91 -10.63
C ILE A 513 -39.38 -0.95 -10.36
N THR A 514 -40.21 -0.67 -11.40
CA THR A 514 -41.30 0.30 -11.30
C THR A 514 -42.50 -0.27 -10.52
N ASP A 515 -42.82 -1.54 -10.72
CA ASP A 515 -43.99 -2.19 -10.10
C ASP A 515 -43.72 -2.61 -8.64
N ARG A 516 -42.63 -3.30 -8.40
CA ARG A 516 -42.29 -3.81 -7.06
C ARG A 516 -40.79 -4.11 -6.96
N VAL A 517 -40.06 -3.26 -6.23
CA VAL A 517 -38.60 -3.42 -6.06
C VAL A 517 -38.29 -4.58 -5.12
N ASN A 518 -37.85 -5.71 -5.70
CA ASN A 518 -37.41 -6.89 -4.98
C ASN A 518 -36.21 -7.52 -5.72
N ALA A 519 -35.15 -7.82 -5.01
CA ALA A 519 -33.93 -8.40 -5.61
C ALA A 519 -34.16 -9.74 -6.31
N LEU A 520 -35.04 -10.61 -5.79
CA LEU A 520 -35.35 -11.90 -6.40
C LEU A 520 -36.14 -11.73 -7.72
N ASP A 521 -37.09 -10.82 -7.76
CA ASP A 521 -37.87 -10.53 -8.97
C ASP A 521 -36.99 -9.90 -10.05
N ILE A 522 -36.09 -8.99 -9.66
CA ILE A 522 -35.08 -8.38 -10.55
C ILE A 522 -34.14 -9.46 -11.13
N LYS A 523 -33.65 -10.35 -10.28
CA LYS A 523 -32.79 -11.47 -10.71
C LYS A 523 -33.54 -12.42 -11.66
N SER A 524 -34.83 -12.66 -11.41
CA SER A 524 -35.66 -13.48 -12.29
C SER A 524 -35.86 -12.81 -13.66
N ALA A 525 -36.17 -11.52 -13.68
CA ALA A 525 -36.34 -10.74 -14.92
C ALA A 525 -35.04 -10.71 -15.78
N SER A 526 -33.88 -10.63 -15.12
CA SER A 526 -32.58 -10.57 -15.82
C SER A 526 -32.11 -11.91 -16.40
N LYS A 527 -32.74 -13.06 -16.07
CA LYS A 527 -32.30 -14.38 -16.57
C LYS A 527 -32.15 -14.46 -18.09
N LYS A 528 -33.06 -13.80 -18.84
CA LYS A 528 -33.02 -13.80 -20.30
C LYS A 528 -31.82 -13.06 -20.90
N GLN A 529 -31.13 -12.23 -20.12
CA GLN A 529 -29.94 -11.50 -20.58
C GLN A 529 -28.76 -12.44 -20.86
N GLY A 530 -28.79 -13.66 -20.32
CA GLY A 530 -27.73 -14.67 -20.54
C GLY A 530 -26.39 -14.25 -19.94
N ILE A 531 -26.38 -13.41 -18.89
CA ILE A 531 -25.20 -13.03 -18.12
C ILE A 531 -25.03 -14.05 -17.00
N LEU A 532 -23.82 -14.58 -16.84
CA LEU A 532 -23.54 -15.51 -15.75
C LEU A 532 -23.63 -14.82 -14.38
N ASP A 533 -24.19 -15.50 -13.41
CA ASP A 533 -24.10 -15.05 -12.01
C ASP A 533 -22.72 -15.35 -11.42
N MET A 534 -22.45 -14.89 -10.18
CA MET A 534 -21.13 -15.09 -9.55
C MET A 534 -20.77 -16.56 -9.37
N ARG A 535 -21.74 -17.45 -9.10
CA ARG A 535 -21.49 -18.88 -8.93
C ARG A 535 -21.14 -19.51 -10.27
N GLU A 536 -21.94 -19.20 -11.29
CA GLU A 536 -21.76 -19.69 -12.66
C GLU A 536 -20.39 -19.25 -13.21
N HIS A 537 -20.05 -17.96 -13.09
CA HIS A 537 -18.76 -17.44 -13.53
C HIS A 537 -17.59 -18.00 -12.71
N GLY A 538 -17.78 -18.16 -11.39
CA GLY A 538 -16.78 -18.77 -10.51
C GLY A 538 -16.49 -20.22 -10.85
N ILE A 539 -17.53 -21.05 -11.03
CA ILE A 539 -17.39 -22.46 -11.42
C ILE A 539 -16.76 -22.59 -12.81
N LEU A 540 -17.12 -21.73 -13.77
CA LEU A 540 -16.46 -21.69 -15.08
C LEU A 540 -14.95 -21.51 -14.93
N LYS A 541 -14.50 -20.58 -14.04
CA LYS A 541 -13.06 -20.37 -13.76
C LYS A 541 -12.39 -21.56 -13.08
N VAL A 542 -13.11 -22.28 -12.22
CA VAL A 542 -12.60 -23.51 -11.59
C VAL A 542 -12.38 -24.59 -12.66
N LEU A 543 -13.36 -24.80 -13.53
CA LEU A 543 -13.26 -25.78 -14.62
C LEU A 543 -12.15 -25.44 -15.62
N GLN A 544 -11.90 -24.17 -15.84
CA GLN A 544 -10.78 -23.68 -16.66
C GLN A 544 -9.40 -23.79 -15.95
N GLY A 545 -9.35 -24.19 -14.68
CA GLY A 545 -8.11 -24.27 -13.89
C GLY A 545 -7.46 -22.92 -13.61
N ILE A 546 -8.26 -21.85 -13.57
CA ILE A 546 -7.83 -20.48 -13.22
C ILE A 546 -7.77 -20.32 -11.70
N THR A 547 -8.77 -20.85 -10.98
CA THR A 547 -8.85 -20.82 -9.52
C THR A 547 -9.23 -22.20 -8.97
N SER A 548 -9.23 -22.38 -7.65
CA SER A 548 -9.66 -23.62 -7.00
C SER A 548 -11.06 -23.52 -6.43
N MET A 549 -11.70 -24.66 -6.17
CA MET A 549 -13.00 -24.72 -5.45
C MET A 549 -12.88 -24.10 -4.06
N GLU A 550 -11.80 -24.39 -3.33
CA GLU A 550 -11.53 -23.84 -2.01
C GLU A 550 -11.47 -22.30 -2.02
N GLU A 551 -10.76 -21.74 -2.98
CA GLU A 551 -10.64 -20.28 -3.11
C GLU A 551 -11.98 -19.64 -3.52
N LEU A 552 -12.72 -20.27 -4.42
CA LEU A 552 -14.04 -19.78 -4.83
C LEU A 552 -15.03 -19.81 -3.65
N ALA A 553 -15.08 -20.88 -2.89
CA ALA A 553 -15.96 -21.03 -1.71
C ALA A 553 -15.67 -20.00 -0.61
N ARG A 554 -14.47 -19.46 -0.55
CA ARG A 554 -14.08 -18.41 0.40
C ARG A 554 -14.78 -17.08 0.15
N VAL A 555 -15.17 -16.79 -1.09
CA VAL A 555 -15.66 -15.46 -1.50
C VAL A 555 -17.06 -15.49 -2.15
N VAL A 556 -17.49 -16.64 -2.62
CA VAL A 556 -18.81 -16.85 -3.26
C VAL A 556 -19.53 -17.96 -2.53
N GLU A 557 -20.80 -17.72 -2.16
CA GLU A 557 -21.67 -18.72 -1.58
C GLU A 557 -22.06 -19.77 -2.64
N LEU A 558 -21.64 -21.01 -2.42
CA LEU A 558 -21.82 -22.13 -3.35
C LEU A 558 -23.02 -23.02 -3.00
N VAL A 559 -23.79 -22.66 -1.97
CA VAL A 559 -24.98 -23.42 -1.57
C VAL A 559 -25.98 -23.40 -2.73
N VAL A 560 -26.25 -24.56 -3.26
CA VAL A 560 -27.37 -24.79 -4.18
C VAL A 560 -28.52 -25.25 -3.28
N ALA A 561 -29.54 -24.42 -3.11
CA ALA A 561 -30.78 -24.89 -2.49
C ALA A 561 -31.28 -26.08 -3.32
N ASP A 562 -31.52 -27.22 -2.68
CA ASP A 562 -32.19 -28.34 -3.36
C ASP A 562 -33.43 -27.75 -4.04
N GLU A 563 -33.58 -28.00 -5.34
CA GLU A 563 -34.73 -27.55 -6.10
C GLU A 563 -35.96 -28.28 -5.55
N GLY A 564 -36.60 -27.63 -4.63
CA GLY A 564 -37.85 -28.04 -4.03
C GLY A 564 -38.61 -26.83 -3.50
N TYR A 565 -38.87 -25.86 -4.41
CA TYR A 565 -40.08 -24.97 -4.35
C TYR A 565 -40.12 -24.09 -5.61
#